data_4a8b750daa0f6f957c0502212c94685e
#
_entry.id   4a8b750daa0f6f957c0502212c94685e
#
_cell.length_a   1.000
_cell.length_b   1.000
_cell.length_c   1.000
_cell.angle_alpha   90.00
_cell.angle_beta   90.00
_cell.angle_gamma   90.00
#
_symmetry.space_group_name_H-M   'P 1'
#
loop_
_entity.id
_entity.type
_entity.pdbx_description
1 polymer ?
#
loop_
_entity_poly.entity_id
_entity_poly.type
_entity_poly.pdbx_seq_one_letter_code
_entity_poly.pdbx_strand_id
1 'polypeptide(L)'
;MNAAPNDPGDISQRFVRASLATAIVALLMVTVLLAGFQYAALRSALDDDARAEAAVIADTLSASLMFRDERAANDVLASLRHSPAVTLVSVYDTQNVLFAQFSRGEVAVVPDHKPHVLTDRAEFRFADYELTLPIRYREVTTGHLHVVKSLRPMYGRLALFLLATMVIVLGVLALARLVVRRARQEIGKAEEKLHVLAHVDAVTGLENRHAFNARLVHAVELARRFNEKVAVIALDLDNFKSVNDTLGHQAGDELLRLVAHRLRDALRRDDTISRLGGDEFSVILPRLADEGELAVVGEKIIKSCSEPYRIGGREFFVTTSVGIAVFPDHAIDAETLVGCSDRAMYRAKQQGKNTWVIFSADLNEGLVRRVAIENALWQAVARNEIDLHYQPQFAADGKRVLGAEALMRWRHPEFGNVSPADFIPIAERNGQIVVLGEWALRRVAQDALQWRGVDGKRLRVAVNVSARQFGEPAFVELVAGVLRESGLPPECLEIELTESVLMENISQQMETMARLRALGVELAIDDFGTGYSSMAYLRNLPVDRLKIDRAFVRDLPQSSDVAIVRAMVSLAHNLGLEVVAEGVETEAQRALLEEIGVDVLQGYLLARPQPLEHYRGILLAG
;
A
#
# COMPACT_ATOMS: atom_id res chain seq x y z
N MET A 1 31.57 -27.81 -1.47
CA MET A 1 31.85 -27.20 -0.15
C MET A 1 31.46 -25.72 -0.29
N ASN A 2 30.17 -25.40 -0.14
CA ASN A 2 29.65 -24.06 -0.29
C ASN A 2 29.48 -23.46 1.11
N ALA A 3 30.25 -22.40 1.37
CA ALA A 3 30.04 -21.58 2.56
C ALA A 3 28.65 -20.91 2.45
N ALA A 4 27.80 -21.18 3.43
CA ALA A 4 26.53 -20.50 3.58
C ALA A 4 26.77 -18.97 3.70
N PRO A 5 25.91 -18.12 3.14
CA PRO A 5 26.04 -16.67 3.28
C PRO A 5 25.93 -16.31 4.77
N ASN A 6 26.90 -15.53 5.26
CA ASN A 6 26.93 -15.02 6.63
C ASN A 6 25.62 -14.29 6.94
N ASP A 7 24.84 -14.86 7.84
CA ASP A 7 23.65 -14.24 8.39
C ASP A 7 24.04 -12.87 9.01
N PRO A 8 23.44 -11.74 8.57
CA PRO A 8 23.72 -10.41 9.11
C PRO A 8 23.58 -10.35 10.63
N GLY A 9 22.74 -11.19 11.23
CA GLY A 9 22.56 -11.34 12.66
C GLY A 9 23.81 -11.89 13.37
N ASP A 10 24.59 -12.76 12.74
CA ASP A 10 25.81 -13.34 13.31
C ASP A 10 26.97 -12.33 13.35
N ILE A 11 27.09 -11.49 12.32
CA ILE A 11 28.11 -10.42 12.26
C ILE A 11 27.87 -9.38 13.34
N SER A 12 26.64 -8.94 13.53
CA SER A 12 26.27 -7.98 14.58
C SER A 12 26.49 -8.55 15.99
N GLN A 13 26.20 -9.84 16.20
CA GLN A 13 26.47 -10.51 17.48
C GLN A 13 27.97 -10.63 17.77
N ARG A 14 28.80 -10.95 16.78
CA ARG A 14 30.25 -11.04 16.92
C ARG A 14 30.86 -9.67 17.24
N PHE A 15 30.40 -8.61 16.57
CA PHE A 15 30.87 -7.25 16.82
C PHE A 15 30.54 -6.78 18.25
N VAL A 16 29.32 -7.00 18.72
CA VAL A 16 28.91 -6.62 20.09
C VAL A 16 29.67 -7.44 21.14
N ARG A 17 29.88 -8.74 20.93
CA ARG A 17 30.68 -9.58 21.84
C ARG A 17 32.14 -9.10 21.90
N ALA A 18 32.73 -8.78 20.75
CA ALA A 18 34.08 -8.25 20.68
C ALA A 18 34.19 -6.89 21.39
N SER A 19 33.27 -5.97 21.14
CA SER A 19 33.27 -4.64 21.79
C SER A 19 33.07 -4.75 23.30
N LEU A 20 32.21 -5.63 23.78
CA LEU A 20 31.98 -5.86 25.20
C LEU A 20 33.22 -6.50 25.86
N ALA A 21 33.87 -7.45 25.19
CA ALA A 21 35.11 -8.07 25.66
C ALA A 21 36.25 -7.06 25.77
N THR A 22 36.42 -6.20 24.76
CA THR A 22 37.40 -5.12 24.78
C THR A 22 37.14 -4.14 25.93
N ALA A 23 35.89 -3.75 26.16
CA ALA A 23 35.51 -2.86 27.25
C ALA A 23 35.81 -3.50 28.64
N ILE A 24 35.51 -4.81 28.82
CA ILE A 24 35.81 -5.55 30.05
C ILE A 24 37.34 -5.59 30.31
N VAL A 25 38.14 -5.91 29.27
CA VAL A 25 39.59 -5.95 29.39
C VAL A 25 40.15 -4.57 29.73
N ALA A 26 39.68 -3.50 29.07
CA ALA A 26 40.12 -2.14 29.38
C ALA A 26 39.75 -1.73 30.80
N LEU A 27 38.57 -2.06 31.27
CA LEU A 27 38.09 -1.74 32.62
C LEU A 27 38.86 -2.50 33.70
N LEU A 28 39.18 -3.79 33.46
CA LEU A 28 40.02 -4.60 34.31
C LEU A 28 41.43 -4.00 34.40
N MET A 29 42.05 -3.62 33.28
CA MET A 29 43.39 -3.02 33.25
C MET A 29 43.43 -1.70 34.04
N VAL A 30 42.44 -0.82 33.85
CA VAL A 30 42.33 0.43 34.63
C VAL A 30 42.16 0.14 36.12
N THR A 31 41.35 -0.84 36.50
CA THR A 31 41.14 -1.23 37.91
C THR A 31 42.43 -1.72 38.55
N VAL A 32 43.21 -2.56 37.85
CA VAL A 32 44.49 -3.06 38.33
C VAL A 32 45.48 -1.93 38.52
N LEU A 33 45.60 -1.02 37.55
CA LEU A 33 46.47 0.16 37.63
C LEU A 33 46.09 1.08 38.80
N LEU A 34 44.79 1.32 38.98
CA LEU A 34 44.27 2.17 40.06
C LEU A 34 44.50 1.52 41.43
N ALA A 35 44.31 0.21 41.55
CA ALA A 35 44.62 -0.55 42.76
C ALA A 35 46.12 -0.51 43.11
N GLY A 36 46.99 -0.67 42.11
CA GLY A 36 48.45 -0.55 42.27
C GLY A 36 48.86 0.85 42.72
N PHE A 37 48.30 1.88 42.10
CA PHE A 37 48.56 3.28 42.51
C PHE A 37 48.08 3.54 43.94
N GLN A 38 46.89 3.09 44.31
CA GLN A 38 46.31 3.26 45.64
C GLN A 38 47.14 2.53 46.71
N TYR A 39 47.61 1.32 46.39
CA TYR A 39 48.51 0.57 47.28
C TYR A 39 49.83 1.31 47.49
N ALA A 40 50.45 1.82 46.43
CA ALA A 40 51.72 2.57 46.51
C ALA A 40 51.54 3.86 47.33
N ALA A 41 50.41 4.60 47.10
CA ALA A 41 50.09 5.82 47.83
C ALA A 41 49.88 5.56 49.34
N LEU A 42 49.11 4.51 49.71
CA LEU A 42 48.87 4.14 51.09
C LEU A 42 50.18 3.70 51.80
N ARG A 43 51.04 3.00 51.07
CA ARG A 43 52.35 2.57 51.55
C ARG A 43 53.28 3.74 51.83
N SER A 44 53.36 4.70 50.87
CA SER A 44 54.18 5.92 51.07
C SER A 44 53.64 6.75 52.23
N ALA A 45 52.33 6.98 52.30
CA ALA A 45 51.73 7.74 53.37
C ALA A 45 51.95 7.12 54.76
N LEU A 46 51.97 5.77 54.86
CA LEU A 46 52.26 5.07 56.10
C LEU A 46 53.75 5.19 56.51
N ASP A 47 54.67 5.12 55.55
CA ASP A 47 56.11 5.32 55.81
C ASP A 47 56.38 6.77 56.28
N ASP A 48 55.83 7.78 55.58
CA ASP A 48 55.97 9.18 55.94
C ASP A 48 55.39 9.49 57.34
N ASP A 49 54.19 8.97 57.64
CA ASP A 49 53.51 9.16 58.94
C ASP A 49 54.27 8.45 60.06
N ALA A 50 54.78 7.23 59.78
CA ALA A 50 55.53 6.48 60.76
C ALA A 50 56.91 7.13 61.08
N ARG A 51 57.58 7.65 60.07
CA ARG A 51 58.86 8.39 60.26
C ARG A 51 58.66 9.68 61.04
N ALA A 52 57.61 10.43 60.71
CA ALA A 52 57.22 11.66 61.44
C ALA A 52 56.95 11.38 62.93
N GLU A 53 56.07 10.38 63.21
CA GLU A 53 55.71 9.98 64.56
C GLU A 53 56.98 9.47 65.33
N ALA A 54 57.75 8.57 64.72
CA ALA A 54 58.99 8.05 65.32
C ALA A 54 60.04 9.11 65.57
N ALA A 55 60.19 10.12 64.70
CA ALA A 55 61.12 11.23 64.88
C ALA A 55 60.76 12.09 66.12
N VAL A 56 59.42 12.35 66.31
CA VAL A 56 58.97 13.09 67.48
C VAL A 56 59.23 12.28 68.78
N ILE A 57 58.93 10.97 68.75
CA ILE A 57 59.25 10.07 69.86
C ILE A 57 60.73 10.03 70.17
N ALA A 58 61.61 9.90 69.17
CA ALA A 58 63.05 9.82 69.34
C ALA A 58 63.57 11.14 69.93
N ASP A 59 63.06 12.30 69.47
CA ASP A 59 63.47 13.61 70.01
C ASP A 59 63.09 13.75 71.48
N THR A 60 61.87 13.35 71.85
CA THR A 60 61.32 13.41 73.22
C THR A 60 62.11 12.49 74.15
N LEU A 61 62.50 11.31 73.68
CA LEU A 61 63.26 10.31 74.48
C LEU A 61 64.74 10.59 74.56
N SER A 62 65.28 11.47 73.78
CA SER A 62 66.72 11.74 73.70
C SER A 62 67.35 12.17 75.04
N ALA A 63 66.63 13.01 75.77
CA ALA A 63 67.07 13.42 77.13
C ALA A 63 66.96 12.29 78.15
N SER A 64 65.85 11.51 78.11
CA SER A 64 65.70 10.39 79.07
C SER A 64 66.75 9.31 78.88
N LEU A 65 67.15 9.02 77.68
CA LEU A 65 68.26 8.09 77.42
C LEU A 65 69.65 8.65 77.90
N MET A 66 69.86 9.91 77.64
CA MET A 66 71.13 10.53 78.05
C MET A 66 71.32 10.56 79.58
N PHE A 67 70.23 10.83 80.32
CA PHE A 67 70.24 10.86 81.79
C PHE A 67 69.90 9.52 82.45
N ARG A 68 69.64 8.43 81.65
CA ARG A 68 69.27 7.10 82.12
C ARG A 68 68.00 7.11 82.95
N ASP A 69 66.99 7.95 82.65
CA ASP A 69 65.73 8.02 83.35
C ASP A 69 64.73 7.11 82.67
N GLU A 70 64.67 5.84 83.09
CA GLU A 70 63.73 4.82 82.58
C GLU A 70 62.24 5.17 82.87
N ARG A 71 61.98 5.90 83.95
CA ARG A 71 60.62 6.26 84.32
C ARG A 71 60.08 7.30 83.32
N ALA A 72 60.83 8.33 83.06
CA ALA A 72 60.49 9.36 82.08
C ALA A 72 60.34 8.74 80.67
N ALA A 73 61.15 7.80 80.27
CA ALA A 73 61.04 7.12 79.01
C ALA A 73 59.76 6.27 78.91
N ASN A 74 59.42 5.55 79.94
CA ASN A 74 58.16 4.78 79.97
C ASN A 74 56.92 5.66 79.98
N ASP A 75 56.94 6.82 80.62
CA ASP A 75 55.82 7.77 80.58
C ASP A 75 55.60 8.36 79.16
N VAL A 76 56.70 8.65 78.45
CA VAL A 76 56.56 9.03 77.01
C VAL A 76 55.99 7.89 76.19
N LEU A 77 56.48 6.69 76.34
CA LEU A 77 55.98 5.53 75.60
C LEU A 77 54.55 5.20 75.99
N ALA A 78 54.07 5.44 77.23
CA ALA A 78 52.72 5.23 77.64
C ALA A 78 51.73 6.10 76.87
N SER A 79 52.12 7.27 76.38
CA SER A 79 51.29 8.15 75.55
C SER A 79 50.88 7.49 74.22
N LEU A 80 51.64 6.52 73.74
CA LEU A 80 51.36 5.75 72.49
C LEU A 80 50.13 4.86 72.59
N ARG A 81 49.55 4.72 73.77
CA ARG A 81 48.23 4.00 73.91
C ARG A 81 47.16 4.60 73.03
N HIS A 82 47.27 5.87 72.66
CA HIS A 82 46.31 6.60 71.80
C HIS A 82 46.57 6.40 70.31
N SER A 83 47.72 5.83 69.89
CA SER A 83 48.03 5.55 68.49
C SER A 83 47.69 4.08 68.14
N PRO A 84 46.49 3.77 67.59
CA PRO A 84 46.01 2.38 67.46
C PRO A 84 46.83 1.53 66.49
N ALA A 85 47.58 2.14 65.60
CA ALA A 85 48.39 1.45 64.60
C ALA A 85 49.71 0.95 65.19
N VAL A 86 50.21 1.56 66.27
CA VAL A 86 51.48 1.17 66.92
C VAL A 86 51.27 -0.09 67.77
N THR A 87 52.01 -1.13 67.44
CA THR A 87 51.92 -2.43 68.14
C THR A 87 53.06 -2.63 69.13
N LEU A 88 54.27 -2.18 68.78
CA LEU A 88 55.45 -2.29 69.64
C LEU A 88 56.37 -1.07 69.42
N VAL A 89 56.90 -0.52 70.49
CA VAL A 89 58.01 0.43 70.47
C VAL A 89 59.04 0.00 71.47
N SER A 90 60.28 -0.16 71.02
CA SER A 90 61.40 -0.56 71.85
C SER A 90 62.51 0.47 71.73
N VAL A 91 63.06 0.88 72.82
CA VAL A 91 64.15 1.82 72.90
C VAL A 91 65.36 1.10 73.39
N TYR A 92 66.43 1.19 72.64
CA TYR A 92 67.72 0.55 72.96
C TYR A 92 68.77 1.62 73.18
N ASP A 93 69.74 1.38 74.13
CA ASP A 93 70.88 2.22 74.37
C ASP A 93 72.02 1.99 73.35
N THR A 94 73.13 2.70 73.45
CA THR A 94 74.30 2.56 72.58
C THR A 94 74.96 1.18 72.62
N GLN A 95 74.70 0.38 73.67
CA GLN A 95 75.21 -0.99 73.83
C GLN A 95 74.13 -2.03 73.35
N ASN A 96 73.10 -1.56 72.72
CA ASN A 96 71.99 -2.40 72.26
C ASN A 96 71.25 -3.14 73.37
N VAL A 97 71.19 -2.56 74.58
CA VAL A 97 70.42 -3.06 75.71
C VAL A 97 69.09 -2.38 75.69
N LEU A 98 67.99 -3.17 75.91
CA LEU A 98 66.65 -2.65 75.97
C LEU A 98 66.47 -1.71 77.16
N PHE A 99 66.13 -0.43 76.88
CA PHE A 99 66.03 0.63 77.89
C PHE A 99 64.54 0.88 78.32
N ALA A 100 63.67 0.92 77.38
CA ALA A 100 62.21 1.05 77.61
C ALA A 100 61.44 0.38 76.51
N GLN A 101 60.24 -0.12 76.82
CA GLN A 101 59.39 -0.79 75.84
C GLN A 101 57.92 -0.45 76.05
N PHE A 102 57.17 -0.26 74.96
CA PHE A 102 55.72 -0.23 74.91
C PHE A 102 55.22 -1.36 74.00
N SER A 103 54.35 -2.19 74.52
CA SER A 103 53.67 -3.25 73.72
C SER A 103 52.17 -3.15 73.91
N ARG A 104 51.43 -3.31 72.80
CA ARG A 104 49.98 -3.37 72.80
C ARG A 104 49.58 -4.84 72.77
N GLY A 105 49.50 -5.52 73.93
CA GLY A 105 49.12 -6.93 74.10
C GLY A 105 49.99 -7.64 75.13
N GLU A 106 49.53 -8.79 75.65
CA GLU A 106 50.17 -9.55 76.77
C GLU A 106 51.46 -10.31 76.37
N VAL A 107 51.86 -10.30 75.08
CA VAL A 107 53.06 -11.00 74.61
C VAL A 107 54.15 -9.98 74.32
N ALA A 108 55.02 -9.78 75.27
CA ALA A 108 56.32 -9.14 75.03
C ALA A 108 57.19 -10.09 74.22
N VAL A 109 56.97 -10.20 72.92
CA VAL A 109 57.95 -10.84 72.05
C VAL A 109 59.13 -9.86 71.93
N VAL A 110 60.17 -10.06 72.72
CA VAL A 110 61.42 -9.44 72.41
C VAL A 110 61.83 -9.93 71.02
N PRO A 111 61.95 -9.05 70.04
CA PRO A 111 62.40 -9.50 68.73
C PRO A 111 63.74 -10.22 68.88
N ASP A 112 63.76 -11.47 68.41
CA ASP A 112 64.99 -12.34 68.45
C ASP A 112 66.15 -11.74 67.61
N HIS A 113 65.82 -10.67 66.90
CA HIS A 113 66.75 -9.89 66.12
C HIS A 113 67.05 -8.54 66.82
N LYS A 114 68.08 -8.54 67.61
CA LYS A 114 68.69 -7.28 68.05
C LYS A 114 69.06 -6.47 66.77
N PRO A 115 68.68 -5.20 66.67
CA PRO A 115 69.02 -4.40 65.53
C PRO A 115 70.60 -4.23 65.51
N HIS A 116 71.27 -4.90 64.59
CA HIS A 116 72.75 -4.84 64.47
C HIS A 116 73.24 -3.63 63.69
N VAL A 117 72.36 -2.66 63.33
CA VAL A 117 72.70 -1.56 62.42
C VAL A 117 72.27 -0.23 62.99
N LEU A 118 73.22 0.66 63.14
CA LEU A 118 73.13 2.08 63.57
C LEU A 118 72.55 3.02 62.52
N THR A 119 71.74 2.53 61.54
CA THR A 119 71.26 3.27 60.42
C THR A 119 69.69 3.25 60.36
N ASP A 120 69.14 4.33 59.84
CA ASP A 120 67.72 4.43 59.49
C ASP A 120 67.29 3.26 58.55
N ARG A 121 66.37 2.41 58.97
CA ARG A 121 65.92 1.26 58.24
C ARG A 121 64.38 1.13 58.38
N ALA A 122 63.73 1.08 57.28
CA ALA A 122 62.32 0.81 57.19
C ALA A 122 62.08 -0.51 56.43
N GLU A 123 61.26 -1.39 57.00
CA GLU A 123 60.93 -2.70 56.39
C GLU A 123 59.42 -3.02 56.47
N PHE A 124 58.88 -3.32 55.31
CA PHE A 124 57.47 -3.75 55.22
C PHE A 124 57.43 -5.28 55.25
N ARG A 125 56.84 -5.85 56.31
CA ARG A 125 56.54 -7.29 56.43
C ARG A 125 55.06 -7.53 56.10
N PHE A 126 54.67 -8.76 56.00
CA PHE A 126 53.31 -9.10 55.60
C PHE A 126 52.20 -8.48 56.49
N ALA A 127 52.40 -8.44 57.83
CA ALA A 127 51.42 -7.91 58.78
C ALA A 127 51.79 -6.57 59.38
N ASP A 128 53.08 -6.23 59.37
CA ASP A 128 53.60 -5.13 60.15
C ASP A 128 54.63 -4.31 59.32
N TYR A 129 54.74 -3.08 59.71
CA TYR A 129 55.80 -2.16 59.22
C TYR A 129 56.77 -1.89 60.35
N GLU A 130 58.04 -2.19 60.15
CA GLU A 130 59.07 -1.99 61.11
C GLU A 130 59.96 -0.81 60.69
N LEU A 131 60.16 0.11 61.64
CA LEU A 131 61.00 1.29 61.44
C LEU A 131 62.02 1.40 62.57
N THR A 132 63.27 1.51 62.25
CA THR A 132 64.37 1.75 63.22
C THR A 132 65.02 3.11 62.95
N LEU A 133 65.02 4.00 63.93
CA LEU A 133 65.64 5.32 63.86
C LEU A 133 66.66 5.52 64.95
N PRO A 134 67.76 6.21 64.69
CA PRO A 134 68.76 6.60 65.75
C PRO A 134 68.11 7.71 66.62
N ILE A 135 68.31 7.59 67.91
CA ILE A 135 67.97 8.66 68.88
C ILE A 135 69.24 9.50 69.09
N ARG A 136 69.13 10.80 68.84
CA ARG A 136 70.28 11.70 68.94
C ARG A 136 69.99 12.81 69.98
N TYR A 137 70.99 13.07 70.80
CA TYR A 137 71.03 14.23 71.70
C TYR A 137 72.25 15.14 71.38
N ARG A 138 71.99 16.36 70.91
CA ARG A 138 73.03 17.31 70.48
C ARG A 138 74.09 16.66 69.56
N GLU A 139 73.68 16.09 68.48
CA GLU A 139 74.50 15.46 67.45
C GLU A 139 75.11 14.06 67.83
N VAL A 140 75.02 13.64 69.07
CA VAL A 140 75.54 12.35 69.55
C VAL A 140 74.37 11.30 69.54
N THR A 141 74.60 10.17 68.90
CA THR A 141 73.64 9.05 68.94
C THR A 141 73.62 8.44 70.32
N THR A 142 72.54 8.51 71.06
CA THR A 142 72.38 8.01 72.40
C THR A 142 71.70 6.64 72.49
N GLY A 143 71.09 6.19 71.37
CA GLY A 143 70.36 4.90 71.29
C GLY A 143 69.63 4.76 70.00
N HIS A 144 68.73 3.77 69.94
CA HIS A 144 67.87 3.46 68.78
C HIS A 144 66.43 3.26 69.22
N LEU A 145 65.54 3.81 68.39
CA LEU A 145 64.08 3.59 68.52
C LEU A 145 63.66 2.58 67.46
N HIS A 146 63.00 1.51 67.90
CA HIS A 146 62.37 0.53 66.99
C HIS A 146 60.87 0.61 67.17
N VAL A 147 60.18 0.90 66.09
CA VAL A 147 58.71 1.06 66.03
C VAL A 147 58.15 0.03 65.10
N VAL A 148 57.13 -0.68 65.58
CA VAL A 148 56.35 -1.63 64.77
C VAL A 148 54.91 -1.14 64.68
N LYS A 149 54.44 -0.93 63.48
CA LYS A 149 53.05 -0.53 63.16
C LYS A 149 52.33 -1.65 62.43
N SER A 150 51.06 -1.92 62.80
CA SER A 150 50.23 -2.88 62.10
C SER A 150 49.75 -2.34 60.73
N LEU A 151 49.85 -3.17 59.69
CA LEU A 151 49.37 -2.89 58.34
C LEU A 151 47.83 -3.14 58.20
N ARG A 152 47.14 -3.67 59.23
CA ARG A 152 45.70 -3.94 59.16
C ARG A 152 44.86 -2.73 58.75
N PRO A 153 45.08 -1.50 59.26
CA PRO A 153 44.32 -0.34 58.86
C PRO A 153 44.57 0.03 57.39
N MET A 154 45.79 -0.15 56.88
CA MET A 154 46.15 0.07 55.48
C MET A 154 45.41 -0.91 54.57
N TYR A 155 45.45 -2.21 54.88
CA TYR A 155 44.73 -3.22 54.11
C TYR A 155 43.20 -3.04 54.18
N GLY A 156 42.65 -2.59 55.33
CA GLY A 156 41.23 -2.27 55.46
C GLY A 156 40.80 -1.14 54.52
N ARG A 157 41.61 -0.06 54.41
CA ARG A 157 41.35 1.06 53.46
C ARG A 157 41.49 0.57 52.02
N LEU A 158 42.49 -0.26 51.70
CA LEU A 158 42.63 -0.82 50.36
C LEU A 158 41.46 -1.73 49.98
N ALA A 159 41.03 -2.60 50.91
CA ALA A 159 39.89 -3.48 50.70
C ALA A 159 38.57 -2.71 50.44
N LEU A 160 38.33 -1.64 51.22
CA LEU A 160 37.18 -0.76 51.00
C LEU A 160 37.22 -0.06 49.62
N PHE A 161 38.42 0.39 49.23
CA PHE A 161 38.62 1.00 47.90
C PHE A 161 38.35 -0.02 46.77
N LEU A 162 38.88 -1.24 46.87
CA LEU A 162 38.64 -2.30 45.91
C LEU A 162 37.17 -2.71 45.85
N LEU A 163 36.49 -2.76 46.96
CA LEU A 163 35.05 -3.04 47.00
C LEU A 163 34.24 -1.94 46.28
N ALA A 164 34.56 -0.68 46.58
CA ALA A 164 33.90 0.47 45.93
C ALA A 164 34.11 0.48 44.40
N THR A 165 35.35 0.23 43.95
CA THR A 165 35.69 0.16 42.52
C THR A 165 34.98 -1.03 41.85
N MET A 166 34.87 -2.18 42.50
CA MET A 166 34.13 -3.35 42.01
C MET A 166 32.66 -3.05 41.82
N VAL A 167 32.01 -2.35 42.79
CA VAL A 167 30.59 -1.96 42.66
C VAL A 167 30.39 -1.02 41.47
N ILE A 168 31.30 -0.05 41.28
CA ILE A 168 31.21 0.89 40.14
C ILE A 168 31.35 0.11 38.81
N VAL A 169 32.33 -0.78 38.71
CA VAL A 169 32.58 -1.61 37.52
C VAL A 169 31.33 -2.45 37.18
N LEU A 170 30.77 -3.12 38.16
CA LEU A 170 29.56 -3.92 37.96
C LEU A 170 28.34 -3.05 37.54
N GLY A 171 28.22 -1.86 38.13
CA GLY A 171 27.18 -0.89 37.74
C GLY A 171 27.31 -0.43 36.29
N VAL A 172 28.53 -0.09 35.85
CA VAL A 172 28.81 0.31 34.45
C VAL A 172 28.52 -0.85 33.47
N LEU A 173 28.93 -2.07 33.80
CA LEU A 173 28.67 -3.24 32.97
C LEU A 173 27.18 -3.55 32.88
N ALA A 174 26.45 -3.43 33.99
CA ALA A 174 25.00 -3.61 34.00
C ALA A 174 24.28 -2.55 33.13
N LEU A 175 24.68 -1.28 33.24
CA LEU A 175 24.16 -0.20 32.44
C LEU A 175 24.45 -0.40 30.93
N ALA A 176 25.70 -0.74 30.60
CA ALA A 176 26.10 -1.03 29.22
C ALA A 176 25.27 -2.18 28.62
N ARG A 177 25.04 -3.26 29.40
CA ARG A 177 24.20 -4.38 28.95
C ARG A 177 22.74 -3.97 28.73
N LEU A 178 22.20 -3.08 29.56
CA LEU A 178 20.85 -2.57 29.44
C LEU A 178 20.70 -1.69 28.19
N VAL A 179 21.64 -0.81 27.92
CA VAL A 179 21.65 0.05 26.73
C VAL A 179 21.72 -0.78 25.45
N VAL A 180 22.63 -1.77 25.40
CA VAL A 180 22.77 -2.68 24.25
C VAL A 180 21.49 -3.48 24.00
N ARG A 181 20.83 -3.96 25.07
CA ARG A 181 19.55 -4.67 24.94
C ARG A 181 18.45 -3.78 24.35
N ARG A 182 18.31 -2.55 24.86
CA ARG A 182 17.32 -1.59 24.30
C ARG A 182 17.60 -1.27 22.85
N ALA A 183 18.84 -0.96 22.51
CA ALA A 183 19.22 -0.66 21.11
C ALA A 183 18.88 -1.82 20.16
N ARG A 184 19.13 -3.06 20.56
CA ARG A 184 18.76 -4.25 19.77
C ARG A 184 17.24 -4.38 19.56
N GLN A 185 16.45 -4.12 20.60
CA GLN A 185 14.99 -4.18 20.48
C GLN A 185 14.46 -3.11 19.51
N GLU A 186 15.03 -1.92 19.54
CA GLU A 186 14.63 -0.84 18.62
C GLU A 186 15.05 -1.15 17.17
N ILE A 187 16.26 -1.67 16.97
CA ILE A 187 16.72 -2.09 15.63
C ILE A 187 15.84 -3.20 15.07
N GLY A 188 15.55 -4.24 15.86
CA GLY A 188 14.67 -5.34 15.41
C GLY A 188 13.25 -4.87 15.03
N LYS A 189 12.67 -3.95 15.80
CA LYS A 189 11.38 -3.33 15.45
C LYS A 189 11.47 -2.47 14.18
N ALA A 190 12.58 -1.78 13.97
CA ALA A 190 12.79 -0.98 12.77
C ALA A 190 12.97 -1.87 11.53
N GLU A 191 13.73 -2.97 11.63
CA GLU A 191 13.90 -3.96 10.57
C GLU A 191 12.57 -4.62 10.20
N GLU A 192 11.76 -5.04 11.19
CA GLU A 192 10.44 -5.60 10.96
C GLU A 192 9.51 -4.60 10.26
N LYS A 193 9.50 -3.33 10.71
CA LYS A 193 8.73 -2.28 10.05
C LYS A 193 9.20 -2.03 8.61
N LEU A 194 10.51 -2.00 8.38
CA LEU A 194 11.07 -1.84 7.04
C LEU A 194 10.70 -3.02 6.14
N HIS A 195 10.74 -4.24 6.66
CA HIS A 195 10.34 -5.43 5.92
C HIS A 195 8.86 -5.38 5.53
N VAL A 196 7.98 -5.00 6.47
CA VAL A 196 6.54 -4.83 6.19
C VAL A 196 6.32 -3.74 5.15
N LEU A 197 6.92 -2.56 5.30
CA LEU A 197 6.79 -1.46 4.34
C LEU A 197 7.33 -1.82 2.95
N ALA A 198 8.38 -2.62 2.89
CA ALA A 198 8.98 -3.03 1.61
C ALA A 198 8.15 -4.09 0.85
N HIS A 199 7.34 -4.92 1.53
CA HIS A 199 6.73 -6.11 0.91
C HIS A 199 5.21 -6.19 1.05
N VAL A 200 4.58 -5.37 1.91
CA VAL A 200 3.16 -5.47 2.23
C VAL A 200 2.45 -4.15 1.92
N ASP A 201 1.24 -4.24 1.35
CA ASP A 201 0.34 -3.10 1.18
C ASP A 201 -0.29 -2.71 2.52
N ALA A 202 -0.16 -1.45 2.91
CA ALA A 202 -0.56 -0.95 4.23
C ALA A 202 -2.09 -0.94 4.44
N VAL A 203 -2.89 -0.91 3.37
CA VAL A 203 -4.36 -0.89 3.45
C VAL A 203 -4.92 -2.29 3.60
N THR A 204 -4.48 -3.22 2.75
CA THR A 204 -5.09 -4.55 2.62
C THR A 204 -4.34 -5.66 3.37
N GLY A 205 -3.07 -5.43 3.72
CA GLY A 205 -2.20 -6.46 4.29
C GLY A 205 -1.86 -7.59 3.33
N LEU A 206 -2.07 -7.40 2.03
CA LEU A 206 -1.60 -8.26 0.95
C LEU A 206 -0.15 -7.93 0.59
N GLU A 207 0.47 -8.75 -0.25
CA GLU A 207 1.76 -8.38 -0.83
C GLU A 207 1.62 -7.13 -1.71
N ASN A 208 2.65 -6.26 -1.66
CA ASN A 208 2.69 -5.07 -2.51
C ASN A 208 3.31 -5.39 -3.88
N ARG A 209 3.36 -4.40 -4.77
CA ARG A 209 3.94 -4.50 -6.12
C ARG A 209 5.37 -5.05 -6.13
N HIS A 210 6.19 -4.68 -5.14
CA HIS A 210 7.58 -5.14 -5.07
C HIS A 210 7.67 -6.64 -4.76
N ALA A 211 6.92 -7.10 -3.78
CA ALA A 211 6.85 -8.51 -3.41
C ALA A 211 6.25 -9.36 -4.55
N PHE A 212 5.19 -8.87 -5.21
CA PHE A 212 4.58 -9.51 -6.38
C PHE A 212 5.59 -9.74 -7.48
N ASN A 213 6.33 -8.70 -7.89
CA ASN A 213 7.30 -8.82 -8.98
C ASN A 213 8.41 -9.83 -8.64
N ALA A 214 8.94 -9.79 -7.42
CA ALA A 214 9.97 -10.74 -6.99
C ALA A 214 9.46 -12.20 -7.02
N ARG A 215 8.23 -12.43 -6.55
CA ARG A 215 7.62 -13.77 -6.57
C ARG A 215 7.31 -14.23 -7.97
N LEU A 216 6.82 -13.35 -8.84
CA LEU A 216 6.49 -13.70 -10.21
C LEU A 216 7.74 -14.12 -11.00
N VAL A 217 8.83 -13.35 -10.90
CA VAL A 217 10.11 -13.71 -11.52
C VAL A 217 10.54 -15.11 -11.06
N HIS A 218 10.48 -15.36 -9.75
CA HIS A 218 10.84 -16.67 -9.20
C HIS A 218 9.90 -17.79 -9.69
N ALA A 219 8.59 -17.56 -9.74
CA ALA A 219 7.60 -18.54 -10.21
C ALA A 219 7.83 -18.88 -11.69
N VAL A 220 8.10 -17.88 -12.55
CA VAL A 220 8.42 -18.09 -13.98
C VAL A 220 9.72 -18.85 -14.15
N GLU A 221 10.77 -18.56 -13.36
CA GLU A 221 12.03 -19.32 -13.40
C GLU A 221 11.84 -20.80 -13.02
N LEU A 222 11.06 -21.07 -11.97
CA LEU A 222 10.72 -22.44 -11.57
C LEU A 222 9.92 -23.15 -12.65
N ALA A 223 8.88 -22.51 -13.19
CA ALA A 223 8.06 -23.06 -14.26
C ALA A 223 8.88 -23.41 -15.49
N ARG A 224 9.81 -22.53 -15.89
CA ARG A 224 10.76 -22.80 -17.00
C ARG A 224 11.65 -24.00 -16.71
N ARG A 225 12.13 -24.13 -15.47
CA ARG A 225 13.03 -25.24 -15.08
C ARG A 225 12.33 -26.59 -15.03
N PHE A 226 11.07 -26.60 -14.57
CA PHE A 226 10.32 -27.84 -14.38
C PHE A 226 9.32 -28.13 -15.49
N ASN A 227 9.29 -27.28 -16.54
CA ASN A 227 8.32 -27.36 -17.66
C ASN A 227 6.86 -27.32 -17.15
N GLU A 228 6.61 -26.46 -16.17
CA GLU A 228 5.29 -26.21 -15.58
C GLU A 228 4.68 -24.92 -16.15
N LYS A 229 3.37 -24.70 -15.93
CA LYS A 229 2.69 -23.46 -16.31
C LYS A 229 2.45 -22.58 -15.07
N VAL A 230 2.53 -21.27 -15.26
CA VAL A 230 2.19 -20.25 -14.26
C VAL A 230 1.18 -19.30 -14.88
N ALA A 231 0.09 -19.01 -14.17
CA ALA A 231 -0.82 -17.97 -14.60
C ALA A 231 -0.69 -16.70 -13.73
N VAL A 232 -0.84 -15.55 -14.38
CA VAL A 232 -1.03 -14.25 -13.74
C VAL A 232 -2.46 -13.79 -14.01
N ILE A 233 -3.12 -13.35 -12.97
CA ILE A 233 -4.45 -12.76 -13.03
C ILE A 233 -4.34 -11.29 -12.62
N ALA A 234 -4.72 -10.39 -13.48
CA ALA A 234 -4.89 -8.97 -13.19
C ALA A 234 -6.38 -8.69 -12.91
N LEU A 235 -6.64 -7.94 -11.84
CA LEU A 235 -8.00 -7.59 -11.43
C LEU A 235 -8.08 -6.08 -11.16
N ASP A 236 -9.23 -5.49 -11.50
CA ASP A 236 -9.53 -4.09 -11.23
C ASP A 236 -11.00 -3.97 -10.78
N LEU A 237 -11.24 -3.16 -9.74
CA LEU A 237 -12.58 -2.95 -9.20
C LEU A 237 -13.36 -1.94 -10.05
N ASP A 238 -14.43 -2.40 -10.65
CA ASP A 238 -15.25 -1.56 -11.52
C ASP A 238 -15.89 -0.40 -10.74
N ASN A 239 -15.72 0.82 -11.27
CA ASN A 239 -16.28 2.05 -10.70
C ASN A 239 -15.84 2.39 -9.26
N PHE A 240 -14.69 1.88 -8.80
CA PHE A 240 -14.13 2.15 -7.46
C PHE A 240 -14.01 3.65 -7.14
N LYS A 241 -13.68 4.48 -8.15
CA LYS A 241 -13.63 5.94 -8.00
C LYS A 241 -14.96 6.51 -7.52
N SER A 242 -16.10 6.04 -8.03
CA SER A 242 -17.42 6.50 -7.61
C SER A 242 -17.70 6.21 -6.13
N VAL A 243 -17.18 5.11 -5.60
CA VAL A 243 -17.27 4.79 -4.16
C VAL A 243 -16.50 5.82 -3.35
N ASN A 244 -15.26 6.13 -3.76
CA ASN A 244 -14.44 7.15 -3.10
C ASN A 244 -15.09 8.54 -3.16
N ASP A 245 -15.60 8.92 -4.33
CA ASP A 245 -16.20 10.24 -4.55
C ASP A 245 -17.51 10.42 -3.74
N THR A 246 -18.27 9.32 -3.53
CA THR A 246 -19.56 9.34 -2.83
C THR A 246 -19.43 9.17 -1.32
N LEU A 247 -18.52 8.29 -0.84
CA LEU A 247 -18.42 7.87 0.56
C LEU A 247 -17.11 8.29 1.24
N GLY A 248 -16.18 8.85 0.49
CA GLY A 248 -14.84 9.22 0.96
C GLY A 248 -13.83 8.07 0.98
N HIS A 249 -12.55 8.41 1.06
CA HIS A 249 -11.44 7.46 0.99
C HIS A 249 -11.43 6.39 2.09
N GLN A 250 -11.97 6.67 3.27
CA GLN A 250 -12.06 5.68 4.34
C GLN A 250 -12.96 4.49 3.98
N ALA A 251 -14.09 4.77 3.30
CA ALA A 251 -14.98 3.73 2.79
C ALA A 251 -14.33 2.93 1.66
N GLY A 252 -13.57 3.59 0.77
CA GLY A 252 -12.77 2.92 -0.24
C GLY A 252 -11.71 1.98 0.36
N ASP A 253 -11.01 2.41 1.41
CA ASP A 253 -10.05 1.57 2.12
C ASP A 253 -10.71 0.35 2.78
N GLU A 254 -11.93 0.52 3.33
CA GLU A 254 -12.71 -0.58 3.90
C GLU A 254 -13.13 -1.58 2.81
N LEU A 255 -13.60 -1.09 1.66
CA LEU A 255 -13.90 -1.92 0.50
C LEU A 255 -12.69 -2.73 0.04
N LEU A 256 -11.54 -2.11 -0.09
CA LEU A 256 -10.30 -2.78 -0.49
C LEU A 256 -9.90 -3.91 0.48
N ARG A 257 -10.10 -3.71 1.81
CA ARG A 257 -9.87 -4.77 2.81
C ARG A 257 -10.86 -5.93 2.66
N LEU A 258 -12.13 -5.63 2.40
CA LEU A 258 -13.15 -6.65 2.18
C LEU A 258 -12.88 -7.45 0.90
N VAL A 259 -12.48 -6.79 -0.19
CA VAL A 259 -12.06 -7.45 -1.43
C VAL A 259 -10.86 -8.36 -1.18
N ALA A 260 -9.83 -7.88 -0.48
CA ALA A 260 -8.65 -8.67 -0.14
C ALA A 260 -9.02 -9.93 0.66
N HIS A 261 -9.98 -9.83 1.58
CA HIS A 261 -10.48 -10.97 2.34
C HIS A 261 -11.19 -11.98 1.43
N ARG A 262 -12.11 -11.52 0.57
CA ARG A 262 -12.82 -12.38 -0.38
C ARG A 262 -11.89 -13.10 -1.36
N LEU A 263 -10.86 -12.41 -1.85
CA LEU A 263 -9.86 -13.02 -2.71
C LEU A 263 -9.08 -14.13 -1.98
N ARG A 264 -8.72 -13.91 -0.70
CA ARG A 264 -8.07 -14.96 0.12
C ARG A 264 -8.95 -16.18 0.33
N ASP A 265 -10.25 -15.99 0.51
CA ASP A 265 -11.21 -17.09 0.70
C ASP A 265 -11.53 -17.81 -0.63
N ALA A 266 -11.44 -17.09 -1.74
CA ALA A 266 -11.69 -17.64 -3.07
C ALA A 266 -10.51 -18.45 -3.62
N LEU A 267 -9.28 -18.16 -3.20
CA LEU A 267 -8.05 -18.71 -3.77
C LEU A 267 -7.38 -19.72 -2.84
N ARG A 268 -6.43 -20.49 -3.35
CA ARG A 268 -5.68 -21.49 -2.61
C ARG A 268 -4.59 -20.83 -1.76
N ARG A 269 -4.11 -21.55 -0.76
CA ARG A 269 -3.06 -21.09 0.14
C ARG A 269 -1.71 -20.86 -0.55
N ASP A 270 -1.46 -21.58 -1.64
CA ASP A 270 -0.23 -21.50 -2.42
C ASP A 270 -0.29 -20.37 -3.47
N ASP A 271 -1.49 -19.83 -3.73
CA ASP A 271 -1.66 -18.69 -4.64
C ASP A 271 -1.17 -17.41 -3.96
N THR A 272 -0.46 -16.58 -4.71
CA THR A 272 0.02 -15.29 -4.21
C THR A 272 -0.97 -14.21 -4.61
N ILE A 273 -1.48 -13.48 -3.63
CA ILE A 273 -2.43 -12.39 -3.84
C ILE A 273 -1.74 -11.08 -3.45
N SER A 274 -1.78 -10.11 -4.34
CA SER A 274 -1.09 -8.83 -4.17
C SER A 274 -2.00 -7.67 -4.56
N ARG A 275 -1.76 -6.49 -3.95
CA ARG A 275 -2.34 -5.23 -4.41
C ARG A 275 -1.24 -4.37 -4.99
N LEU A 276 -1.40 -3.97 -6.26
CA LEU A 276 -0.38 -3.21 -6.97
C LEU A 276 -0.50 -1.71 -6.76
N GLY A 277 -1.68 -1.23 -6.39
CA GLY A 277 -1.99 0.18 -6.10
C GLY A 277 -3.43 0.53 -6.52
N GLY A 278 -4.00 1.61 -5.96
CA GLY A 278 -5.37 1.99 -6.29
C GLY A 278 -6.39 0.88 -6.05
N ASP A 279 -7.11 0.51 -7.09
CA ASP A 279 -8.10 -0.56 -7.19
C ASP A 279 -7.59 -1.83 -7.89
N GLU A 280 -6.26 -1.88 -8.18
CA GLU A 280 -5.64 -2.99 -8.89
C GLU A 280 -5.11 -4.08 -7.95
N PHE A 281 -5.56 -5.31 -8.18
CA PHE A 281 -5.06 -6.52 -7.53
C PHE A 281 -4.42 -7.43 -8.57
N SER A 282 -3.49 -8.28 -8.13
CA SER A 282 -2.91 -9.32 -8.97
C SER A 282 -2.74 -10.62 -8.21
N VAL A 283 -2.92 -11.73 -8.94
CA VAL A 283 -2.76 -13.07 -8.39
C VAL A 283 -1.76 -13.86 -9.24
N ILE A 284 -0.88 -14.61 -8.58
CA ILE A 284 -0.01 -15.59 -9.23
C ILE A 284 -0.55 -16.98 -8.86
N LEU A 285 -0.86 -17.78 -9.88
CA LEU A 285 -1.22 -19.18 -9.75
C LEU A 285 -0.01 -20.03 -10.17
N PRO A 286 0.77 -20.54 -9.22
CA PRO A 286 1.88 -21.43 -9.53
C PRO A 286 1.34 -22.84 -9.88
N ARG A 287 1.99 -23.52 -10.81
CA ARG A 287 1.70 -24.93 -11.17
C ARG A 287 0.28 -25.18 -11.65
N LEU A 288 -0.07 -24.57 -12.75
CA LEU A 288 -1.37 -24.78 -13.39
C LEU A 288 -1.46 -26.21 -13.92
N ALA A 289 -2.52 -26.94 -13.56
CA ALA A 289 -2.71 -28.33 -13.99
C ALA A 289 -3.27 -28.41 -15.43
N ASP A 290 -4.30 -27.62 -15.71
CA ASP A 290 -4.88 -27.49 -17.06
C ASP A 290 -5.53 -26.10 -17.25
N GLU A 291 -5.94 -25.77 -18.47
CA GLU A 291 -6.59 -24.49 -18.79
C GLU A 291 -8.02 -24.39 -18.23
N GLY A 292 -8.69 -25.50 -17.98
CA GLY A 292 -10.02 -25.53 -17.37
C GLY A 292 -10.02 -24.95 -15.95
N GLU A 293 -8.88 -25.06 -15.24
CA GLU A 293 -8.70 -24.48 -13.91
C GLU A 293 -8.82 -22.95 -13.94
N LEU A 294 -8.39 -22.30 -15.03
CA LEU A 294 -8.46 -20.84 -15.18
C LEU A 294 -9.90 -20.33 -15.22
N ALA A 295 -10.79 -21.04 -15.94
CA ALA A 295 -12.20 -20.69 -16.00
C ALA A 295 -12.84 -20.77 -14.61
N VAL A 296 -12.56 -21.86 -13.87
CA VAL A 296 -13.08 -22.06 -12.51
C VAL A 296 -12.60 -20.96 -11.57
N VAL A 297 -11.31 -20.59 -11.63
CA VAL A 297 -10.76 -19.52 -10.79
C VAL A 297 -11.33 -18.17 -11.20
N GLY A 298 -11.42 -17.86 -12.49
CA GLY A 298 -12.02 -16.63 -13.02
C GLY A 298 -13.47 -16.44 -12.54
N GLU A 299 -14.32 -17.46 -12.71
CA GLU A 299 -15.69 -17.44 -12.25
C GLU A 299 -15.81 -17.28 -10.74
N LYS A 300 -14.95 -17.97 -9.98
CA LYS A 300 -14.95 -17.91 -8.52
C LYS A 300 -14.58 -16.51 -8.02
N ILE A 301 -13.62 -15.85 -8.65
CA ILE A 301 -13.23 -14.47 -8.35
C ILE A 301 -14.39 -13.52 -8.64
N ILE A 302 -14.97 -13.58 -9.86
CA ILE A 302 -16.10 -12.74 -10.25
C ILE A 302 -17.25 -12.92 -9.26
N LYS A 303 -17.69 -14.15 -9.00
CA LYS A 303 -18.77 -14.44 -8.08
C LYS A 303 -18.51 -13.90 -6.68
N SER A 304 -17.32 -14.13 -6.14
CA SER A 304 -16.95 -13.69 -4.78
C SER A 304 -16.90 -12.17 -4.67
N CYS A 305 -16.40 -11.48 -5.70
CA CYS A 305 -16.31 -10.02 -5.69
C CYS A 305 -17.65 -9.32 -5.98
N SER A 306 -18.59 -9.98 -6.67
CA SER A 306 -19.91 -9.40 -7.00
C SER A 306 -20.93 -9.48 -5.86
N GLU A 307 -20.65 -10.20 -4.78
CA GLU A 307 -21.54 -10.23 -3.62
C GLU A 307 -21.61 -8.84 -2.94
N PRO A 308 -22.76 -8.48 -2.30
CA PRO A 308 -22.91 -7.18 -1.67
C PRO A 308 -21.83 -6.91 -0.60
N TYR A 309 -21.31 -5.71 -0.56
CA TYR A 309 -20.38 -5.22 0.47
C TYR A 309 -21.14 -4.39 1.50
N ARG A 310 -20.88 -4.61 2.80
CA ARG A 310 -21.47 -3.80 3.87
C ARG A 310 -20.44 -2.82 4.41
N ILE A 311 -20.63 -1.54 4.09
CA ILE A 311 -19.75 -0.45 4.48
C ILE A 311 -20.57 0.62 5.18
N GLY A 312 -20.20 1.00 6.42
CA GLY A 312 -20.94 2.00 7.19
C GLY A 312 -22.41 1.66 7.43
N GLY A 313 -22.78 0.37 7.46
CA GLY A 313 -24.18 -0.10 7.65
C GLY A 313 -25.05 -0.07 6.39
N ARG A 314 -24.48 0.27 5.22
CA ARG A 314 -25.17 0.23 3.91
C ARG A 314 -24.59 -0.87 3.03
N GLU A 315 -25.43 -1.40 2.13
CA GLU A 315 -25.00 -2.39 1.14
C GLU A 315 -24.61 -1.69 -0.17
N PHE A 316 -23.46 -2.11 -0.73
CA PHE A 316 -22.93 -1.63 -1.99
C PHE A 316 -22.60 -2.81 -2.90
N PHE A 317 -22.81 -2.62 -4.20
CA PHE A 317 -22.46 -3.58 -5.22
C PHE A 317 -21.27 -3.03 -6.01
N VAL A 318 -20.17 -3.76 -5.98
CA VAL A 318 -18.97 -3.46 -6.75
C VAL A 318 -18.55 -4.75 -7.44
N THR A 319 -18.32 -4.66 -8.74
CA THR A 319 -17.89 -5.78 -9.57
C THR A 319 -16.41 -5.68 -9.86
N THR A 320 -15.85 -6.68 -10.53
CA THR A 320 -14.43 -6.67 -10.93
C THR A 320 -14.28 -7.14 -12.36
N SER A 321 -13.34 -6.54 -13.07
CA SER A 321 -12.89 -6.98 -14.38
C SER A 321 -11.58 -7.75 -14.24
N VAL A 322 -11.50 -8.93 -14.83
CA VAL A 322 -10.40 -9.88 -14.62
C VAL A 322 -9.74 -10.25 -15.94
N GLY A 323 -8.41 -10.16 -15.98
CA GLY A 323 -7.61 -10.63 -17.12
C GLY A 323 -6.63 -11.70 -16.70
N ILE A 324 -6.50 -12.76 -17.48
CA ILE A 324 -5.69 -13.93 -17.18
C ILE A 324 -4.67 -14.16 -18.31
N ALA A 325 -3.41 -14.34 -17.95
CA ALA A 325 -2.36 -14.74 -18.88
C ALA A 325 -1.54 -15.91 -18.33
N VAL A 326 -1.04 -16.77 -19.21
CA VAL A 326 -0.33 -18.02 -18.88
C VAL A 326 1.08 -18.03 -19.48
N PHE A 327 2.07 -18.34 -18.66
CA PHE A 327 3.41 -18.68 -19.09
C PHE A 327 3.51 -20.20 -19.28
N PRO A 328 4.16 -20.72 -20.34
CA PRO A 328 4.83 -19.99 -21.42
C PRO A 328 3.94 -19.63 -22.62
N ASP A 329 2.65 -19.96 -22.61
CA ASP A 329 1.77 -19.90 -23.78
C ASP A 329 1.56 -18.47 -24.32
N HIS A 330 1.49 -17.49 -23.42
CA HIS A 330 1.17 -16.09 -23.74
C HIS A 330 2.36 -15.13 -23.59
N ALA A 331 3.45 -15.58 -22.95
CA ALA A 331 4.60 -14.73 -22.65
C ALA A 331 5.89 -15.54 -22.48
N ILE A 332 7.03 -14.89 -22.73
CA ILE A 332 8.36 -15.50 -22.59
C ILE A 332 9.04 -15.14 -21.27
N ASP A 333 8.56 -14.13 -20.57
CA ASP A 333 9.10 -13.62 -19.30
C ASP A 333 8.00 -13.04 -18.41
N ALA A 334 8.37 -12.68 -17.17
CA ALA A 334 7.44 -12.18 -16.16
C ALA A 334 6.83 -10.82 -16.54
N GLU A 335 7.61 -9.91 -17.11
CA GLU A 335 7.15 -8.57 -17.50
C GLU A 335 6.10 -8.65 -18.61
N THR A 336 6.41 -9.41 -19.66
CA THR A 336 5.47 -9.65 -20.77
C THR A 336 4.19 -10.34 -20.27
N LEU A 337 4.31 -11.26 -19.31
CA LEU A 337 3.16 -12.00 -18.75
C LEU A 337 2.18 -11.05 -18.02
N VAL A 338 2.69 -10.12 -17.21
CA VAL A 338 1.87 -9.08 -16.59
C VAL A 338 1.19 -8.22 -17.65
N GLY A 339 1.94 -7.75 -18.65
CA GLY A 339 1.36 -6.95 -19.73
C GLY A 339 0.28 -7.69 -20.52
N CYS A 340 0.36 -9.03 -20.65
CA CYS A 340 -0.70 -9.84 -21.26
C CYS A 340 -1.95 -9.92 -20.38
N SER A 341 -1.79 -10.12 -19.05
CA SER A 341 -2.92 -10.15 -18.13
C SER A 341 -3.64 -8.79 -18.05
N ASP A 342 -2.90 -7.67 -18.06
CA ASP A 342 -3.48 -6.33 -18.06
C ASP A 342 -4.30 -6.06 -19.33
N ARG A 343 -3.81 -6.48 -20.52
CA ARG A 343 -4.56 -6.37 -21.77
C ARG A 343 -5.85 -7.20 -21.75
N ALA A 344 -5.80 -8.40 -21.19
CA ALA A 344 -6.99 -9.24 -21.04
C ALA A 344 -7.99 -8.61 -20.05
N MET A 345 -7.54 -8.05 -18.93
CA MET A 345 -8.38 -7.31 -17.97
C MET A 345 -9.04 -6.10 -18.61
N TYR A 346 -8.29 -5.34 -19.41
CA TYR A 346 -8.86 -4.21 -20.13
C TYR A 346 -9.93 -4.64 -21.14
N ARG A 347 -9.77 -5.80 -21.77
CA ARG A 347 -10.80 -6.41 -22.63
C ARG A 347 -12.05 -6.79 -21.85
N ALA A 348 -11.90 -7.34 -20.64
CA ALA A 348 -13.03 -7.62 -19.75
C ALA A 348 -13.83 -6.36 -19.42
N LYS A 349 -13.16 -5.23 -19.14
CA LYS A 349 -13.80 -3.91 -18.94
C LYS A 349 -14.62 -3.47 -20.14
N GLN A 350 -14.16 -3.78 -21.37
CA GLN A 350 -14.85 -3.42 -22.61
C GLN A 350 -16.04 -4.30 -22.94
N GLN A 351 -16.02 -5.56 -22.48
CA GLN A 351 -17.10 -6.53 -22.70
C GLN A 351 -18.30 -6.33 -21.76
N GLY A 352 -18.33 -5.22 -21.02
CA GLY A 352 -19.43 -4.87 -20.11
C GLY A 352 -19.06 -4.99 -18.64
N LYS A 353 -17.76 -5.14 -18.30
CA LYS A 353 -17.29 -5.32 -16.91
C LYS A 353 -17.82 -6.61 -16.28
N ASN A 354 -17.58 -6.83 -14.98
CA ASN A 354 -18.06 -8.00 -14.23
C ASN A 354 -17.84 -9.34 -14.98
N THR A 355 -16.68 -9.48 -15.59
CA THR A 355 -16.34 -10.66 -16.40
C THR A 355 -14.84 -10.92 -16.37
N TRP A 356 -14.43 -12.08 -16.86
CA TRP A 356 -13.03 -12.46 -17.00
C TRP A 356 -12.70 -12.81 -18.45
N VAL A 357 -11.45 -12.57 -18.84
CA VAL A 357 -10.93 -12.85 -20.19
C VAL A 357 -9.55 -13.47 -20.08
N ILE A 358 -9.31 -14.53 -20.84
CA ILE A 358 -7.95 -15.09 -21.04
C ILE A 358 -7.31 -14.34 -22.20
N PHE A 359 -6.03 -13.99 -22.04
CA PHE A 359 -5.27 -13.38 -23.11
C PHE A 359 -5.19 -14.28 -24.34
N SER A 360 -5.37 -13.71 -25.51
CA SER A 360 -5.08 -14.32 -26.80
C SER A 360 -4.31 -13.33 -27.68
N ALA A 361 -3.55 -13.83 -28.66
CA ALA A 361 -2.76 -12.98 -29.55
C ALA A 361 -3.63 -11.95 -30.31
N ASP A 362 -4.88 -12.31 -30.64
CA ASP A 362 -5.85 -11.47 -31.33
C ASP A 362 -6.21 -10.20 -30.51
N LEU A 363 -6.10 -10.26 -29.17
CA LEU A 363 -6.32 -9.10 -28.31
C LEU A 363 -5.27 -8.01 -28.50
N ASN A 364 -4.07 -8.36 -28.94
CA ASN A 364 -3.00 -7.42 -29.18
C ASN A 364 -3.26 -6.59 -30.45
N GLU A 365 -3.79 -7.23 -31.51
CA GLU A 365 -4.18 -6.56 -32.75
C GLU A 365 -5.34 -5.60 -32.50
N GLY A 366 -6.30 -5.97 -31.64
CA GLY A 366 -7.43 -5.12 -31.25
C GLY A 366 -7.02 -3.81 -30.56
N LEU A 367 -5.98 -3.82 -29.72
CA LEU A 367 -5.51 -2.61 -29.03
C LEU A 367 -4.80 -1.65 -29.97
N VAL A 368 -3.89 -2.16 -30.82
CA VAL A 368 -3.20 -1.36 -31.84
C VAL A 368 -4.19 -0.74 -32.81
N ARG A 369 -5.16 -1.53 -33.29
CA ARG A 369 -6.24 -1.07 -34.16
C ARG A 369 -7.06 0.03 -33.50
N ARG A 370 -7.36 -0.07 -32.21
CA ARG A 370 -8.13 0.92 -31.46
C ARG A 370 -7.42 2.28 -31.35
N VAL A 371 -6.13 2.29 -31.01
CA VAL A 371 -5.32 3.52 -30.98
C VAL A 371 -5.26 4.16 -32.37
N ALA A 372 -5.14 3.34 -33.41
CA ALA A 372 -5.16 3.82 -34.77
C ALA A 372 -6.53 4.41 -35.15
N ILE A 373 -7.64 3.76 -34.76
CA ILE A 373 -9.01 4.27 -34.93
C ILE A 373 -9.19 5.59 -34.18
N GLU A 374 -8.73 5.70 -32.93
CA GLU A 374 -8.82 6.91 -32.14
C GLU A 374 -8.12 8.09 -32.80
N ASN A 375 -6.91 7.88 -33.30
CA ASN A 375 -6.16 8.90 -34.03
C ASN A 375 -6.82 9.30 -35.35
N ALA A 376 -7.35 8.31 -36.09
CA ALA A 376 -8.00 8.58 -37.39
C ALA A 376 -9.32 9.35 -37.23
N LEU A 377 -10.06 9.11 -36.13
CA LEU A 377 -11.37 9.71 -35.86
C LEU A 377 -11.30 11.24 -35.80
N TRP A 378 -10.18 11.85 -35.39
CA TRP A 378 -10.00 13.30 -35.34
C TRP A 378 -10.17 14.01 -36.70
N GLN A 379 -9.95 13.31 -37.80
CA GLN A 379 -10.04 13.86 -39.15
C GLN A 379 -11.17 13.24 -39.96
N ALA A 380 -11.92 12.29 -39.40
CA ALA A 380 -12.90 11.50 -40.14
C ALA A 380 -14.02 12.37 -40.79
N VAL A 381 -14.53 13.38 -40.07
CA VAL A 381 -15.52 14.33 -40.61
C VAL A 381 -14.90 15.20 -41.72
N ALA A 382 -13.73 15.77 -41.48
CA ALA A 382 -13.05 16.64 -42.45
C ALA A 382 -12.68 15.90 -43.75
N ARG A 383 -12.42 14.59 -43.66
CA ARG A 383 -12.09 13.73 -44.80
C ARG A 383 -13.32 13.12 -45.49
N ASN A 384 -14.54 13.44 -45.03
CA ASN A 384 -15.79 12.85 -45.53
C ASN A 384 -15.80 11.30 -45.40
N GLU A 385 -15.22 10.77 -44.35
CA GLU A 385 -15.19 9.33 -44.05
C GLU A 385 -16.41 8.87 -43.24
N ILE A 386 -17.12 9.81 -42.58
CA ILE A 386 -18.37 9.58 -41.84
C ILE A 386 -19.56 9.81 -42.77
N ASP A 387 -20.51 8.93 -42.76
CA ASP A 387 -21.77 9.02 -43.48
C ASP A 387 -22.93 8.58 -42.58
N LEU A 388 -24.17 8.85 -43.01
CA LEU A 388 -25.39 8.45 -42.35
C LEU A 388 -26.13 7.42 -43.21
N HIS A 389 -26.47 6.30 -42.55
CA HIS A 389 -27.45 5.36 -43.06
C HIS A 389 -28.75 5.56 -42.29
N TYR A 390 -29.86 5.37 -42.99
CA TYR A 390 -31.18 5.55 -42.45
C TYR A 390 -31.89 4.20 -42.38
N GLN A 391 -32.46 3.85 -41.20
CA GLN A 391 -33.27 2.65 -41.02
C GLN A 391 -34.74 3.05 -40.91
N PRO A 392 -35.59 2.62 -41.84
CA PRO A 392 -37.00 2.95 -41.83
C PRO A 392 -37.74 2.41 -40.60
N GLN A 393 -38.66 3.24 -40.07
CA GLN A 393 -39.58 2.94 -39.02
C GLN A 393 -40.96 2.83 -39.61
N PHE A 394 -41.65 1.69 -39.38
CA PHE A 394 -42.91 1.37 -39.97
C PHE A 394 -44.04 1.40 -38.94
N ALA A 395 -45.28 1.71 -39.35
CA ALA A 395 -46.44 1.47 -38.52
C ALA A 395 -46.58 -0.03 -38.18
N ALA A 396 -47.33 -0.39 -37.16
CA ALA A 396 -47.51 -1.76 -36.69
C ALA A 396 -47.92 -2.76 -37.78
N ASP A 397 -48.60 -2.27 -38.84
CA ASP A 397 -49.00 -3.09 -40.00
C ASP A 397 -47.79 -3.48 -40.91
N GLY A 398 -46.62 -2.93 -40.64
CA GLY A 398 -45.39 -3.17 -41.41
C GLY A 398 -45.38 -2.61 -42.83
N LYS A 399 -46.37 -1.76 -43.21
CA LYS A 399 -46.53 -1.27 -44.57
C LYS A 399 -46.23 0.23 -44.74
N ARG A 400 -46.69 1.03 -43.79
CA ARG A 400 -46.55 2.50 -43.89
C ARG A 400 -45.30 2.97 -43.14
N VAL A 401 -44.43 3.67 -43.83
CA VAL A 401 -43.26 4.33 -43.26
C VAL A 401 -43.69 5.57 -42.47
N LEU A 402 -43.26 5.71 -41.25
CA LEU A 402 -43.53 6.83 -40.35
C LEU A 402 -42.33 7.75 -40.16
N GLY A 403 -41.14 7.20 -40.29
CA GLY A 403 -39.87 7.90 -40.10
C GLY A 403 -38.68 7.03 -40.39
N ALA A 404 -37.52 7.46 -39.94
CA ALA A 404 -36.32 6.67 -39.98
C ALA A 404 -35.36 7.09 -38.88
N GLU A 405 -34.60 6.15 -38.40
CA GLU A 405 -33.46 6.39 -37.51
C GLU A 405 -32.19 6.61 -38.29
N ALA A 406 -31.43 7.67 -37.96
CA ALA A 406 -30.14 8.01 -38.55
C ALA A 406 -29.00 7.34 -37.79
N LEU A 407 -28.26 6.51 -38.46
CA LEU A 407 -27.20 5.68 -37.91
C LEU A 407 -25.87 6.01 -38.54
N MET A 408 -24.92 6.51 -37.75
CA MET A 408 -23.57 6.86 -38.25
C MET A 408 -22.86 5.62 -38.77
N ARG A 409 -22.12 5.83 -39.88
CA ARG A 409 -21.26 4.84 -40.52
C ARG A 409 -19.90 5.48 -40.79
N TRP A 410 -18.85 4.75 -40.52
CA TRP A 410 -17.49 5.22 -40.80
C TRP A 410 -16.78 4.31 -41.79
N ARG A 411 -16.37 4.84 -42.91
CA ARG A 411 -15.62 4.12 -43.94
C ARG A 411 -14.22 4.71 -44.06
N HIS A 412 -13.27 4.07 -43.38
CA HIS A 412 -11.87 4.48 -43.39
C HIS A 412 -11.13 3.80 -44.54
N PRO A 413 -10.19 4.50 -45.25
CA PRO A 413 -9.46 3.94 -46.39
C PRO A 413 -8.66 2.67 -46.06
N GLU A 414 -8.07 2.60 -44.86
CA GLU A 414 -7.22 1.50 -44.42
C GLU A 414 -8.00 0.45 -43.61
N PHE A 415 -8.89 0.88 -42.69
CA PHE A 415 -9.63 -0.02 -41.82
C PHE A 415 -10.94 -0.55 -42.43
N GLY A 416 -11.32 -0.06 -43.58
CA GLY A 416 -12.62 -0.40 -44.20
C GLY A 416 -13.79 0.18 -43.43
N ASN A 417 -14.87 -0.59 -43.30
CA ASN A 417 -16.03 -0.20 -42.51
C ASN A 417 -15.74 -0.39 -41.02
N VAL A 418 -15.63 0.71 -40.26
CA VAL A 418 -15.45 0.71 -38.80
C VAL A 418 -16.83 0.67 -38.16
N SER A 419 -17.04 -0.31 -37.26
CA SER A 419 -18.33 -0.47 -36.58
C SER A 419 -18.66 0.70 -35.65
N PRO A 420 -19.92 1.18 -35.58
CA PRO A 420 -20.35 2.14 -34.56
C PRO A 420 -20.02 1.71 -33.15
N ALA A 421 -20.13 0.41 -32.84
CA ALA A 421 -19.74 -0.15 -31.54
C ALA A 421 -18.26 0.02 -31.22
N ASP A 422 -17.38 0.19 -32.22
CA ASP A 422 -15.96 0.43 -32.02
C ASP A 422 -15.63 1.91 -31.87
N PHE A 423 -16.16 2.81 -32.73
CA PHE A 423 -15.74 4.20 -32.74
C PHE A 423 -16.58 5.14 -31.86
N ILE A 424 -17.87 4.89 -31.65
CA ILE A 424 -18.73 5.75 -30.81
C ILE A 424 -18.22 5.79 -29.35
N PRO A 425 -17.91 4.67 -28.69
CA PRO A 425 -17.35 4.70 -27.34
C PRO A 425 -15.98 5.39 -27.26
N ILE A 426 -15.20 5.38 -28.34
CA ILE A 426 -13.94 6.15 -28.44
C ILE A 426 -14.24 7.63 -28.50
N ALA A 427 -15.19 8.04 -29.38
CA ALA A 427 -15.60 9.42 -29.53
C ALA A 427 -16.17 10.03 -28.24
N GLU A 428 -16.93 9.25 -27.48
CA GLU A 428 -17.47 9.67 -26.17
C GLU A 428 -16.36 9.94 -25.17
N ARG A 429 -15.39 9.01 -25.02
CA ARG A 429 -14.29 9.17 -24.08
C ARG A 429 -13.40 10.37 -24.37
N ASN A 430 -13.05 10.58 -25.65
CA ASN A 430 -12.15 11.68 -26.05
C ASN A 430 -12.88 12.99 -26.38
N GLY A 431 -14.23 13.02 -26.32
CA GLY A 431 -15.06 14.20 -26.53
C GLY A 431 -15.40 14.53 -27.98
N GLN A 432 -14.92 13.74 -28.93
CA GLN A 432 -15.24 13.94 -30.34
C GLN A 432 -16.70 13.67 -30.68
N ILE A 433 -17.40 12.94 -29.84
CA ILE A 433 -18.83 12.68 -30.02
C ILE A 433 -19.64 13.99 -30.13
N VAL A 434 -19.19 15.08 -29.50
CA VAL A 434 -19.86 16.39 -29.60
C VAL A 434 -19.77 16.92 -31.03
N VAL A 435 -18.57 16.86 -31.66
CA VAL A 435 -18.34 17.31 -33.02
C VAL A 435 -19.05 16.42 -34.04
N LEU A 436 -18.97 15.09 -33.85
CA LEU A 436 -19.67 14.11 -34.69
C LEU A 436 -21.19 14.29 -34.62
N GLY A 437 -21.72 14.53 -33.43
CA GLY A 437 -23.14 14.73 -33.24
C GLY A 437 -23.67 16.05 -33.81
N GLU A 438 -22.92 17.15 -33.68
CA GLU A 438 -23.25 18.39 -34.38
C GLU A 438 -23.30 18.18 -35.90
N TRP A 439 -22.28 17.50 -36.46
CA TRP A 439 -22.25 17.16 -37.87
C TRP A 439 -23.45 16.31 -38.28
N ALA A 440 -23.79 15.27 -37.48
CA ALA A 440 -24.92 14.40 -37.76
C ALA A 440 -26.26 15.13 -37.70
N LEU A 441 -26.49 15.98 -36.70
CA LEU A 441 -27.71 16.80 -36.60
C LEU A 441 -27.88 17.73 -37.80
N ARG A 442 -26.84 18.41 -38.22
CA ARG A 442 -26.86 19.28 -39.41
C ARG A 442 -27.16 18.50 -40.68
N ARG A 443 -26.54 17.33 -40.84
CA ARG A 443 -26.72 16.47 -42.01
C ARG A 443 -28.14 15.87 -42.05
N VAL A 444 -28.61 15.34 -40.92
CA VAL A 444 -29.98 14.79 -40.77
C VAL A 444 -31.03 15.85 -41.12
N ALA A 445 -30.87 17.07 -40.59
CA ALA A 445 -31.84 18.14 -40.84
C ALA A 445 -31.90 18.55 -42.34
N GLN A 446 -30.80 18.49 -43.03
CA GLN A 446 -30.75 18.73 -44.49
C GLN A 446 -31.39 17.59 -45.28
N ASP A 447 -31.05 16.35 -44.93
CA ASP A 447 -31.50 15.16 -45.65
C ASP A 447 -33.03 14.94 -45.46
N ALA A 448 -33.57 15.18 -44.26
CA ALA A 448 -34.96 14.98 -43.94
C ALA A 448 -35.95 16.02 -44.53
N LEU A 449 -35.43 17.16 -44.96
CA LEU A 449 -36.29 18.24 -45.55
C LEU A 449 -37.21 17.77 -46.67
N GLN A 450 -36.75 16.82 -47.47
CA GLN A 450 -37.45 16.37 -48.67
C GLN A 450 -38.34 15.13 -48.41
N TRP A 451 -38.29 14.58 -47.18
CA TRP A 451 -38.99 13.32 -46.89
C TRP A 451 -40.47 13.55 -46.71
N ARG A 452 -41.26 12.77 -47.43
CA ARG A 452 -42.73 12.74 -47.36
C ARG A 452 -43.20 11.30 -47.38
N GLY A 453 -44.17 11.01 -46.54
CA GLY A 453 -44.90 9.76 -46.63
C GLY A 453 -45.89 9.76 -47.84
N VAL A 454 -46.45 8.62 -48.11
CA VAL A 454 -47.47 8.42 -49.16
C VAL A 454 -48.68 9.34 -48.99
N ASP A 455 -48.98 9.72 -47.75
CA ASP A 455 -50.04 10.67 -47.40
C ASP A 455 -49.64 12.15 -47.55
N GLY A 456 -48.45 12.41 -48.04
CA GLY A 456 -47.90 13.76 -48.21
C GLY A 456 -47.41 14.43 -46.93
N LYS A 457 -47.56 13.75 -45.76
CA LYS A 457 -47.05 14.26 -44.50
C LYS A 457 -45.52 14.15 -44.46
N ARG A 458 -44.88 15.03 -43.70
CA ARG A 458 -43.48 14.95 -43.44
C ARG A 458 -43.16 13.73 -42.56
N LEU A 459 -42.09 13.06 -42.83
CA LEU A 459 -41.61 11.95 -42.06
C LEU A 459 -40.67 12.43 -40.95
N ARG A 460 -40.60 11.71 -39.85
CA ARG A 460 -39.69 11.95 -38.74
C ARG A 460 -38.34 11.37 -39.03
N VAL A 461 -37.32 11.98 -38.43
CA VAL A 461 -35.96 11.43 -38.38
C VAL A 461 -35.46 11.46 -36.96
N ALA A 462 -35.06 10.29 -36.47
CA ALA A 462 -34.54 10.08 -35.14
C ALA A 462 -33.01 10.10 -35.16
N VAL A 463 -32.42 10.72 -34.13
CA VAL A 463 -30.96 10.85 -33.96
C VAL A 463 -30.58 10.47 -32.55
N ASN A 464 -29.62 9.53 -32.42
CA ASN A 464 -29.03 9.13 -31.16
C ASN A 464 -28.12 10.23 -30.62
N VAL A 465 -28.27 10.58 -29.33
CA VAL A 465 -27.49 11.62 -28.64
C VAL A 465 -26.88 11.01 -27.38
N SER A 466 -25.56 11.14 -27.25
CA SER A 466 -24.83 10.63 -26.09
C SER A 466 -25.03 11.50 -24.84
N ALA A 467 -24.78 10.93 -23.65
CA ALA A 467 -24.81 11.66 -22.39
C ALA A 467 -23.93 12.92 -22.41
N ARG A 468 -22.78 12.82 -23.02
CA ARG A 468 -21.83 13.93 -23.11
C ARG A 468 -22.33 15.08 -23.97
N GLN A 469 -22.95 14.80 -25.10
CA GLN A 469 -23.57 15.81 -25.95
C GLN A 469 -24.76 16.48 -25.25
N PHE A 470 -25.63 15.67 -24.65
CA PHE A 470 -26.82 16.14 -23.97
C PHE A 470 -26.51 17.01 -22.74
N GLY A 471 -25.40 16.73 -22.09
CA GLY A 471 -24.87 17.51 -20.95
C GLY A 471 -24.17 18.83 -21.35
N GLU A 472 -23.93 19.08 -22.64
CA GLU A 472 -23.30 20.33 -23.08
C GLU A 472 -24.25 21.53 -22.91
N PRO A 473 -23.84 22.62 -22.24
CA PRO A 473 -24.69 23.77 -21.97
C PRO A 473 -25.29 24.41 -23.24
N ALA A 474 -24.59 24.31 -24.36
CA ALA A 474 -25.00 24.89 -25.63
C ALA A 474 -25.82 23.93 -26.53
N PHE A 475 -26.18 22.73 -26.01
CA PHE A 475 -26.84 21.71 -26.86
C PHE A 475 -28.20 22.16 -27.40
N VAL A 476 -29.03 22.77 -26.54
CA VAL A 476 -30.34 23.28 -26.96
C VAL A 476 -30.24 24.38 -28.01
N GLU A 477 -29.26 25.29 -27.84
CA GLU A 477 -28.96 26.38 -28.81
C GLU A 477 -28.46 25.81 -30.13
N LEU A 478 -27.66 24.74 -30.08
CA LEU A 478 -27.22 24.03 -31.28
C LEU A 478 -28.42 23.47 -32.06
N VAL A 479 -29.32 22.73 -31.39
CA VAL A 479 -30.49 22.17 -32.03
C VAL A 479 -31.37 23.28 -32.62
N ALA A 480 -31.65 24.34 -31.86
CA ALA A 480 -32.40 25.50 -32.34
C ALA A 480 -31.75 26.17 -33.55
N GLY A 481 -30.42 26.26 -33.57
CA GLY A 481 -29.62 26.76 -34.70
C GLY A 481 -29.80 25.89 -35.95
N VAL A 482 -29.65 24.57 -35.80
CA VAL A 482 -29.78 23.60 -36.88
C VAL A 482 -31.18 23.63 -37.50
N LEU A 483 -32.24 23.69 -36.69
CA LEU A 483 -33.61 23.79 -37.18
C LEU A 483 -33.88 25.09 -37.95
N ARG A 484 -33.39 26.22 -37.46
CA ARG A 484 -33.48 27.51 -38.15
C ARG A 484 -32.74 27.54 -39.48
N GLU A 485 -31.50 27.04 -39.48
CA GLU A 485 -30.64 27.06 -40.69
C GLU A 485 -31.16 26.10 -41.76
N SER A 486 -31.63 24.94 -41.37
CA SER A 486 -32.16 23.94 -42.31
C SER A 486 -33.59 24.21 -42.76
N GLY A 487 -34.39 24.85 -41.92
CA GLY A 487 -35.84 24.98 -42.12
C GLY A 487 -36.66 23.69 -41.90
N LEU A 488 -36.04 22.69 -41.27
CA LEU A 488 -36.76 21.48 -40.87
C LEU A 488 -37.78 21.83 -39.78
N PRO A 489 -39.08 21.45 -39.92
CA PRO A 489 -40.04 21.61 -38.83
C PRO A 489 -39.60 20.81 -37.59
N PRO A 490 -39.64 21.42 -36.40
CA PRO A 490 -39.12 20.78 -35.19
C PRO A 490 -39.71 19.42 -34.89
N GLU A 491 -41.02 19.23 -35.16
CA GLU A 491 -41.77 17.97 -34.98
C GLU A 491 -41.29 16.84 -35.92
N CYS A 492 -40.41 17.15 -36.87
CA CYS A 492 -39.81 16.15 -37.76
C CYS A 492 -38.48 15.63 -37.20
N LEU A 493 -37.91 16.28 -36.16
CA LEU A 493 -36.66 15.84 -35.49
C LEU A 493 -37.02 15.16 -34.19
N GLU A 494 -36.53 13.93 -34.02
CA GLU A 494 -36.57 13.18 -32.78
C GLU A 494 -35.18 12.98 -32.23
N ILE A 495 -35.00 13.22 -30.93
CA ILE A 495 -33.75 12.99 -30.21
C ILE A 495 -33.93 11.74 -29.34
N GLU A 496 -33.09 10.74 -29.55
CA GLU A 496 -33.07 9.49 -28.81
C GLU A 496 -32.00 9.53 -27.74
N LEU A 497 -32.38 9.17 -26.51
CA LEU A 497 -31.52 9.17 -25.32
C LEU A 497 -31.60 7.82 -24.66
N THR A 498 -30.49 7.16 -24.38
CA THR A 498 -30.53 5.90 -23.64
C THR A 498 -30.97 6.11 -22.19
N GLU A 499 -31.58 5.08 -21.61
CA GLU A 499 -32.03 5.09 -20.22
C GLU A 499 -30.94 5.56 -19.23
N SER A 500 -29.71 5.13 -19.45
CA SER A 500 -28.55 5.49 -18.58
C SER A 500 -28.25 6.98 -18.58
N VAL A 501 -28.41 7.67 -19.72
CA VAL A 501 -28.20 9.12 -19.85
C VAL A 501 -29.15 9.89 -18.95
N LEU A 502 -30.39 9.44 -18.86
CA LEU A 502 -31.44 10.11 -18.11
C LEU A 502 -31.26 9.98 -16.58
N MET A 503 -30.46 9.01 -16.12
CA MET A 503 -30.21 8.78 -14.70
C MET A 503 -29.04 9.60 -14.12
N GLU A 504 -28.23 10.22 -14.98
CA GLU A 504 -27.17 11.13 -14.56
C GLU A 504 -27.71 12.55 -14.40
N ASN A 505 -27.58 13.18 -13.22
CA ASN A 505 -28.03 14.57 -12.96
C ASN A 505 -29.46 14.90 -13.38
N ILE A 506 -30.42 14.12 -12.94
CA ILE A 506 -31.83 14.13 -13.35
C ILE A 506 -32.44 15.55 -13.48
N SER A 507 -32.19 16.45 -12.53
CA SER A 507 -32.76 17.80 -12.54
C SER A 507 -32.27 18.63 -13.74
N GLN A 508 -31.01 18.56 -14.11
CA GLN A 508 -30.43 19.27 -15.26
C GLN A 508 -30.94 18.66 -16.57
N GLN A 509 -31.03 17.33 -16.63
CA GLN A 509 -31.53 16.62 -17.82
C GLN A 509 -32.98 16.98 -18.10
N MET A 510 -33.82 17.03 -17.06
CA MET A 510 -35.25 17.42 -17.19
C MET A 510 -35.39 18.86 -17.72
N GLU A 511 -34.55 19.80 -17.30
CA GLU A 511 -34.56 21.17 -17.82
C GLU A 511 -34.19 21.20 -19.31
N THR A 512 -33.16 20.48 -19.71
CA THR A 512 -32.73 20.37 -21.11
C THR A 512 -33.82 19.75 -21.98
N MET A 513 -34.44 18.66 -21.52
CA MET A 513 -35.57 18.03 -22.21
C MET A 513 -36.76 18.98 -22.38
N ALA A 514 -37.13 19.69 -21.30
CA ALA A 514 -38.25 20.65 -21.36
C ALA A 514 -38.00 21.78 -22.37
N ARG A 515 -36.77 22.27 -22.46
CA ARG A 515 -36.35 23.30 -23.44
C ARG A 515 -36.37 22.77 -24.87
N LEU A 516 -35.94 21.54 -25.13
CA LEU A 516 -36.04 20.91 -26.45
C LEU A 516 -37.51 20.72 -26.88
N ARG A 517 -38.40 20.24 -25.97
CA ARG A 517 -39.84 20.15 -26.25
C ARG A 517 -40.46 21.51 -26.51
N ALA A 518 -40.02 22.56 -25.83
CA ALA A 518 -40.52 23.91 -26.09
C ALA A 518 -40.12 24.42 -27.51
N LEU A 519 -39.07 23.87 -28.12
CA LEU A 519 -38.74 24.08 -29.53
C LEU A 519 -39.64 23.28 -30.48
N GLY A 520 -40.38 22.27 -29.96
CA GLY A 520 -41.24 21.36 -30.74
C GLY A 520 -40.54 20.09 -31.21
N VAL A 521 -39.32 19.78 -30.69
CA VAL A 521 -38.59 18.54 -30.97
C VAL A 521 -39.19 17.38 -30.15
N GLU A 522 -39.35 16.22 -30.78
CA GLU A 522 -39.78 14.99 -30.11
C GLU A 522 -38.61 14.30 -29.40
N LEU A 523 -38.88 13.66 -28.26
CA LEU A 523 -37.91 12.97 -27.44
C LEU A 523 -38.28 11.49 -27.26
N ALA A 524 -37.33 10.58 -27.42
CA ALA A 524 -37.49 9.16 -27.20
C ALA A 524 -36.51 8.61 -26.17
N ILE A 525 -36.94 7.64 -25.38
CA ILE A 525 -36.09 6.83 -24.52
C ILE A 525 -35.68 5.60 -25.31
N ASP A 526 -34.39 5.40 -25.46
CA ASP A 526 -33.79 4.27 -26.16
C ASP A 526 -33.25 3.19 -25.19
N ASP A 527 -33.10 1.94 -25.67
CA ASP A 527 -32.60 0.76 -24.91
C ASP A 527 -33.42 0.49 -23.62
N PHE A 528 -34.73 0.79 -23.62
CA PHE A 528 -35.54 0.67 -22.39
C PHE A 528 -35.65 -0.77 -21.90
N GLY A 529 -35.40 -0.94 -20.59
CA GLY A 529 -35.47 -2.22 -19.87
C GLY A 529 -34.12 -2.89 -19.67
N THR A 530 -33.00 -2.37 -20.23
CA THR A 530 -31.64 -2.90 -20.02
C THR A 530 -30.97 -2.32 -18.78
N GLY A 531 -31.55 -1.23 -18.19
CA GLY A 531 -31.08 -0.53 -17.02
C GLY A 531 -31.97 -0.66 -15.79
N TYR A 532 -31.61 0.08 -14.72
CA TYR A 532 -32.37 0.16 -13.46
C TYR A 532 -33.38 1.30 -13.50
N SER A 533 -34.42 1.19 -14.32
CA SER A 533 -35.48 2.21 -14.32
C SER A 533 -36.32 2.19 -13.06
N SER A 534 -36.28 3.27 -12.29
CA SER A 534 -37.35 3.53 -11.33
C SER A 534 -38.56 4.06 -12.08
N MET A 535 -39.64 3.27 -12.15
CA MET A 535 -40.92 3.64 -12.79
C MET A 535 -41.47 4.99 -12.29
N ALA A 536 -41.08 5.42 -11.09
CA ALA A 536 -41.46 6.71 -10.54
C ALA A 536 -40.90 7.90 -11.32
N TYR A 537 -39.73 7.75 -11.97
CA TYR A 537 -39.12 8.81 -12.77
C TYR A 537 -39.73 8.86 -14.18
N LEU A 538 -39.98 7.72 -14.81
CA LEU A 538 -40.52 7.66 -16.16
C LEU A 538 -41.80 8.49 -16.31
N ARG A 539 -42.65 8.48 -15.30
CA ARG A 539 -43.92 9.26 -15.30
C ARG A 539 -43.73 10.76 -15.44
N ASN A 540 -42.58 11.28 -15.00
CA ASN A 540 -42.30 12.73 -14.96
C ASN A 540 -41.38 13.20 -16.11
N LEU A 541 -40.86 12.27 -16.91
CA LEU A 541 -39.99 12.63 -18.03
C LEU A 541 -40.82 13.22 -19.17
N PRO A 542 -40.42 14.36 -19.75
CA PRO A 542 -41.10 14.98 -20.87
C PRO A 542 -40.68 14.30 -22.19
N VAL A 543 -41.06 13.04 -22.36
CA VAL A 543 -40.74 12.23 -23.56
C VAL A 543 -42.02 11.91 -24.31
N ASP A 544 -41.91 11.57 -25.60
CA ASP A 544 -43.00 11.27 -26.49
C ASP A 544 -43.07 9.78 -26.86
N ARG A 545 -41.88 9.09 -26.76
CA ARG A 545 -41.73 7.70 -27.16
C ARG A 545 -40.86 6.88 -26.23
N LEU A 546 -41.12 5.56 -26.30
CA LEU A 546 -40.33 4.53 -25.63
C LEU A 546 -39.96 3.46 -26.64
N LYS A 547 -38.63 3.20 -26.81
CA LYS A 547 -38.09 2.18 -27.70
C LYS A 547 -37.76 0.94 -26.87
N ILE A 548 -38.34 -0.20 -27.24
CA ILE A 548 -38.07 -1.52 -26.61
C ILE A 548 -36.81 -2.10 -27.29
N ASP A 549 -35.76 -2.34 -26.49
CA ASP A 549 -34.51 -2.89 -26.98
C ASP A 549 -34.70 -4.27 -27.64
N ARG A 550 -33.89 -4.51 -28.67
CA ARG A 550 -33.92 -5.76 -29.43
C ARG A 550 -33.69 -7.01 -28.57
N ALA A 551 -33.06 -6.92 -27.40
CA ALA A 551 -32.85 -8.06 -26.52
C ALA A 551 -34.16 -8.68 -26.05
N PHE A 552 -35.20 -7.87 -25.87
CA PHE A 552 -36.54 -8.35 -25.50
C PHE A 552 -37.39 -8.84 -26.70
N VAL A 553 -37.02 -8.42 -27.91
CA VAL A 553 -37.73 -8.77 -29.16
C VAL A 553 -37.13 -10.05 -29.80
N ARG A 554 -35.83 -10.28 -29.66
CA ARG A 554 -35.09 -11.35 -30.34
C ARG A 554 -35.69 -12.74 -30.15
N ASP A 555 -36.04 -13.09 -28.92
CA ASP A 555 -36.46 -14.44 -28.55
C ASP A 555 -38.00 -14.62 -28.55
N LEU A 556 -38.76 -13.60 -29.04
CA LEU A 556 -40.18 -13.70 -29.24
C LEU A 556 -40.50 -14.64 -30.43
N PRO A 557 -41.66 -15.35 -30.42
CA PRO A 557 -42.71 -15.38 -29.41
C PRO A 557 -42.53 -16.45 -28.32
N GLN A 558 -41.39 -17.14 -28.26
CA GLN A 558 -41.21 -18.37 -27.48
C GLN A 558 -40.60 -18.16 -26.09
N SER A 559 -40.39 -16.90 -25.65
CA SER A 559 -39.75 -16.59 -24.37
C SER A 559 -40.74 -16.05 -23.32
N SER A 560 -40.27 -16.02 -22.06
CA SER A 560 -40.95 -15.28 -20.95
C SER A 560 -41.05 -13.78 -21.23
N ASP A 561 -40.30 -13.27 -22.21
CA ASP A 561 -40.19 -11.84 -22.53
C ASP A 561 -41.49 -11.30 -23.13
N VAL A 562 -42.40 -12.17 -23.67
CA VAL A 562 -43.74 -11.78 -24.09
C VAL A 562 -44.48 -11.03 -22.98
N ALA A 563 -44.43 -11.53 -21.75
CA ALA A 563 -45.07 -10.87 -20.61
C ALA A 563 -44.41 -9.53 -20.27
N ILE A 564 -43.09 -9.45 -20.41
CA ILE A 564 -42.31 -8.23 -20.17
C ILE A 564 -42.65 -7.17 -21.22
N VAL A 565 -42.60 -7.52 -22.51
CA VAL A 565 -42.93 -6.61 -23.61
C VAL A 565 -44.38 -6.11 -23.49
N ARG A 566 -45.35 -6.99 -23.18
CA ARG A 566 -46.74 -6.60 -22.94
C ARG A 566 -46.91 -5.62 -21.77
N ALA A 567 -46.14 -5.84 -20.69
CA ALA A 567 -46.14 -4.92 -19.56
C ALA A 567 -45.50 -3.54 -19.92
N MET A 568 -44.42 -3.52 -20.70
CA MET A 568 -43.78 -2.29 -21.19
C MET A 568 -44.71 -1.48 -22.09
N VAL A 569 -45.38 -2.12 -23.05
CA VAL A 569 -46.36 -1.48 -23.95
C VAL A 569 -47.52 -0.90 -23.14
N SER A 570 -48.08 -1.68 -22.22
CA SER A 570 -49.16 -1.22 -21.35
C SER A 570 -48.76 -0.03 -20.49
N LEU A 571 -47.54 -0.05 -19.93
CA LEU A 571 -47.00 1.05 -19.14
C LEU A 571 -46.85 2.32 -20.00
N ALA A 572 -46.21 2.21 -21.16
CA ALA A 572 -45.97 3.34 -22.05
C ALA A 572 -47.31 4.00 -22.49
N HIS A 573 -48.26 3.22 -22.91
CA HIS A 573 -49.60 3.73 -23.30
C HIS A 573 -50.34 4.40 -22.15
N ASN A 574 -50.25 3.85 -20.91
CA ASN A 574 -50.83 4.50 -19.74
C ASN A 574 -50.18 5.85 -19.40
N LEU A 575 -48.95 6.06 -19.86
CA LEU A 575 -48.22 7.34 -19.74
C LEU A 575 -48.42 8.25 -20.97
N GLY A 576 -49.15 7.79 -21.99
CA GLY A 576 -49.42 8.54 -23.23
C GLY A 576 -48.25 8.54 -24.21
N LEU A 577 -47.33 7.55 -24.12
CA LEU A 577 -46.15 7.42 -24.98
C LEU A 577 -46.43 6.45 -26.14
N GLU A 578 -45.92 6.75 -27.34
CA GLU A 578 -45.82 5.80 -28.46
C GLU A 578 -44.73 4.77 -28.17
N VAL A 579 -44.94 3.52 -28.61
CA VAL A 579 -43.95 2.42 -28.42
C VAL A 579 -43.35 2.02 -29.75
N VAL A 580 -42.00 2.00 -29.79
CA VAL A 580 -41.22 1.46 -30.90
C VAL A 580 -40.63 0.13 -30.49
N ALA A 581 -40.79 -0.93 -31.27
CA ALA A 581 -40.08 -2.20 -31.05
C ALA A 581 -38.95 -2.34 -32.05
N GLU A 582 -37.74 -2.57 -31.50
CA GLU A 582 -36.51 -2.71 -32.30
C GLU A 582 -36.14 -4.17 -32.56
N GLY A 583 -35.32 -4.39 -33.58
CA GLY A 583 -34.77 -5.70 -33.87
C GLY A 583 -35.79 -6.74 -34.36
N VAL A 584 -36.88 -6.32 -35.04
CA VAL A 584 -37.86 -7.22 -35.63
C VAL A 584 -37.23 -7.94 -36.85
N GLU A 585 -37.01 -9.25 -36.71
CA GLU A 585 -36.35 -10.07 -37.72
C GLU A 585 -37.23 -11.11 -38.36
N THR A 586 -38.35 -11.46 -37.73
CA THR A 586 -39.27 -12.52 -38.22
C THR A 586 -40.71 -12.04 -38.27
N GLU A 587 -41.49 -12.65 -39.17
CA GLU A 587 -42.94 -12.36 -39.30
C GLU A 587 -43.72 -12.74 -38.05
N ALA A 588 -43.29 -13.78 -37.32
CA ALA A 588 -43.88 -14.18 -36.04
C ALA A 588 -43.70 -13.11 -34.95
N GLN A 589 -42.54 -12.48 -34.88
CA GLN A 589 -42.30 -11.33 -34.00
C GLN A 589 -43.21 -10.16 -34.38
N ARG A 590 -43.27 -9.80 -35.65
CA ARG A 590 -44.10 -8.72 -36.16
C ARG A 590 -45.57 -8.90 -35.77
N ALA A 591 -46.12 -10.10 -36.05
CA ALA A 591 -47.51 -10.42 -35.77
C ALA A 591 -47.85 -10.35 -34.26
N LEU A 592 -46.94 -10.83 -33.43
CA LEU A 592 -47.12 -10.77 -31.97
C LEU A 592 -47.01 -9.33 -31.44
N LEU A 593 -46.07 -8.52 -31.94
CA LEU A 593 -45.91 -7.12 -31.53
C LEU A 593 -47.12 -6.28 -31.95
N GLU A 594 -47.70 -6.52 -33.15
CA GLU A 594 -48.96 -5.95 -33.60
C GLU A 594 -50.11 -6.35 -32.68
N GLU A 595 -50.23 -7.64 -32.28
CA GLU A 595 -51.24 -8.12 -31.34
C GLU A 595 -51.10 -7.48 -29.95
N ILE A 596 -49.86 -7.28 -29.47
CA ILE A 596 -49.56 -6.63 -28.17
C ILE A 596 -49.94 -5.15 -28.22
N GLY A 597 -50.01 -4.54 -29.42
CA GLY A 597 -50.36 -3.15 -29.61
C GLY A 597 -49.19 -2.20 -29.69
N VAL A 598 -48.04 -2.65 -30.18
CA VAL A 598 -46.88 -1.78 -30.48
C VAL A 598 -47.25 -0.83 -31.62
N ASP A 599 -46.87 0.44 -31.54
CA ASP A 599 -47.24 1.47 -32.50
C ASP A 599 -46.31 1.50 -33.73
N VAL A 600 -45.02 1.30 -33.50
CA VAL A 600 -43.96 1.43 -34.51
C VAL A 600 -43.02 0.22 -34.46
N LEU A 601 -42.69 -0.30 -35.63
CA LEU A 601 -41.76 -1.43 -35.80
C LEU A 601 -40.51 -1.04 -36.57
N GLN A 602 -39.36 -1.50 -36.07
CA GLN A 602 -38.07 -1.32 -36.71
C GLN A 602 -37.29 -2.63 -36.67
N GLY A 603 -36.71 -3.06 -37.81
CA GLY A 603 -35.93 -4.27 -37.84
C GLY A 603 -35.58 -4.76 -39.25
N TYR A 604 -34.73 -5.79 -39.30
CA TYR A 604 -34.21 -6.31 -40.58
C TYR A 604 -35.27 -7.07 -41.40
N LEU A 605 -36.34 -7.50 -40.78
CA LEU A 605 -37.50 -8.04 -41.50
C LEU A 605 -38.06 -7.00 -42.47
N LEU A 606 -38.19 -5.74 -42.02
CA LEU A 606 -38.83 -4.64 -42.74
C LEU A 606 -37.84 -3.94 -43.67
N ALA A 607 -36.74 -3.43 -43.11
CA ALA A 607 -35.67 -2.81 -43.87
C ALA A 607 -34.33 -2.79 -43.08
N ARG A 608 -33.22 -2.91 -43.78
CA ARG A 608 -31.88 -2.70 -43.21
C ARG A 608 -31.52 -1.21 -43.31
N PRO A 609 -30.63 -0.69 -42.44
CA PRO A 609 -30.05 0.65 -42.58
C PRO A 609 -29.44 0.82 -43.97
N GLN A 610 -29.85 1.87 -44.71
CA GLN A 610 -29.45 2.12 -46.09
C GLN A 610 -28.94 3.56 -46.26
N PRO A 611 -28.02 3.85 -47.23
CA PRO A 611 -27.67 5.19 -47.61
C PRO A 611 -28.90 6.00 -48.08
N LEU A 612 -28.84 7.34 -47.97
CA LEU A 612 -29.93 8.24 -48.32
C LEU A 612 -30.58 7.95 -49.71
N GLU A 613 -29.74 7.61 -50.69
CA GLU A 613 -30.16 7.35 -52.08
C GLU A 613 -31.15 6.18 -52.18
N HIS A 614 -30.87 5.09 -51.41
CA HIS A 614 -31.73 3.93 -51.36
C HIS A 614 -33.02 4.18 -50.52
N TYR A 615 -32.89 5.00 -49.48
CA TYR A 615 -34.02 5.38 -48.65
C TYR A 615 -35.09 6.15 -49.45
N ARG A 616 -34.68 7.08 -50.36
CA ARG A 616 -35.59 7.78 -51.28
C ARG A 616 -36.35 6.82 -52.17
N GLY A 617 -35.75 5.71 -52.60
CA GLY A 617 -36.42 4.67 -53.39
C GLY A 617 -37.56 3.95 -52.63
N ILE A 618 -37.42 3.70 -51.33
CA ILE A 618 -38.44 3.11 -50.48
C ILE A 618 -39.66 4.04 -50.31
N LEU A 619 -39.41 5.34 -50.18
CA LEU A 619 -40.47 6.36 -50.05
C LEU A 619 -41.31 6.55 -51.34
N LEU A 620 -40.73 6.28 -52.51
CA LEU A 620 -41.40 6.42 -53.82
C LEU A 620 -42.07 5.12 -54.25
N ALA A 621 -41.77 3.99 -53.58
CA ALA A 621 -42.34 2.67 -53.88
C ALA A 621 -43.55 2.29 -53.00
N GLY A 622 -43.87 3.11 -51.99
CA GLY A 622 -44.98 2.91 -51.05
C GLY A 622 -46.30 3.46 -51.56
#